data_ece9a262b4576fcacae59851d9209e95
#
_entry.id   ece9a262b4576fcacae59851d9209e95
#
_cell.length_a   1.000
_cell.length_b   1.000
_cell.length_c   1.000
_cell.angle_alpha   90.00
_cell.angle_beta   90.00
_cell.angle_gamma   90.00
#
_symmetry.space_group_name_H-M   'P 1'
#
loop_
_entity.id
_entity.type
_entity.pdbx_description
1 polymer ?
#
loop_
_entity_poly.entity_id
_entity_poly.type
_entity_poly.pdbx_seq_one_letter_code
_entity_poly.pdbx_strand_id
1 'polypeptide(L)'
;MSAINSTQSKQKPTIVRWMIFLLMLLLGAINYIDRTSLGIAMPFIQEEFGIEDASTVGMLHSAFFWSYALMQIPSGMLADRFKTRTIITCATVVWGGFQAIGAACHTVTLLALTRIGLGVSEAPIMPAGAKLMGTWLTPTERGRGSMLLDGGAPLGTALGAILLTWLIGHFGSWRIAFVIAGVGTIVVGLIAWFYIRNTPKEHSGVNEAELELIETGIQQAGGTITKKNRMRDIIPYLSQVNVLALIGGWCCYSTVFYGLMVWVPAYLQQAHNFNVKEMGGAMFVMFMLCFIGQQIGGVIADKWRSSGAPSNKVFHTLLAISAIVAGVGIFLCANSSSPTMAVVLLTIALFPLRWASVYWSIPGLLGAQHMAGTITGTMNFASNMTAAIVPIIVGFMIQWTGSYYAAMMFFATAAIGYLICSMLINFNRPMALKED
;
A
#
# COMPACT_ATOMS: atom_id res chain seq x y z
N MET A 1 -59.53 -8.31 -19.93
CA MET A 1 -58.11 -8.65 -19.75
C MET A 1 -57.38 -7.37 -19.44
N SER A 2 -57.13 -7.12 -18.17
CA SER A 2 -56.56 -5.90 -17.64
C SER A 2 -55.03 -6.07 -17.65
N ALA A 3 -54.36 -5.27 -18.48
CA ALA A 3 -52.89 -5.13 -18.46
C ALA A 3 -52.50 -4.32 -17.20
N ILE A 4 -52.04 -5.03 -16.19
CA ILE A 4 -51.41 -4.42 -15.01
C ILE A 4 -50.06 -3.84 -15.47
N ASN A 5 -50.04 -2.58 -15.85
CA ASN A 5 -48.82 -1.78 -16.01
C ASN A 5 -48.24 -1.55 -14.62
N SER A 6 -47.38 -2.45 -14.15
CA SER A 6 -46.53 -2.20 -12.99
C SER A 6 -45.34 -1.29 -13.42
N THR A 7 -45.58 0.00 -13.46
CA THR A 7 -44.53 1.03 -13.36
C THR A 7 -43.97 0.98 -11.93
N GLN A 8 -43.24 -0.09 -11.60
CA GLN A 8 -42.33 -0.04 -10.46
C GLN A 8 -41.30 1.04 -10.78
N SER A 9 -41.36 2.17 -10.09
CA SER A 9 -40.33 3.16 -10.11
C SER A 9 -39.02 2.42 -9.70
N LYS A 10 -38.10 2.24 -10.66
CA LYS A 10 -36.80 1.60 -10.37
C LYS A 10 -36.12 2.39 -9.27
N GLN A 11 -36.13 1.88 -8.06
CA GLN A 11 -35.41 2.47 -6.94
C GLN A 11 -33.93 2.63 -7.34
N LYS A 12 -33.35 3.77 -7.00
CA LYS A 12 -31.90 3.95 -7.23
C LYS A 12 -31.11 2.99 -6.33
N PRO A 13 -30.05 2.36 -6.86
CA PRO A 13 -29.17 1.52 -6.03
C PRO A 13 -28.63 2.31 -4.84
N THR A 14 -28.64 1.69 -3.67
CA THR A 14 -27.94 2.23 -2.50
C THR A 14 -26.43 2.25 -2.73
N ILE A 15 -25.67 2.92 -1.83
CA ILE A 15 -24.23 3.10 -1.96
C ILE A 15 -23.44 2.29 -0.93
N VAL A 16 -24.06 1.25 -0.36
CA VAL A 16 -23.47 0.46 0.74
C VAL A 16 -22.12 -0.13 0.34
N ARG A 17 -21.98 -0.65 -0.89
CA ARG A 17 -20.72 -1.17 -1.40
C ARG A 17 -19.59 -0.13 -1.33
N TRP A 18 -19.88 1.13 -1.64
CA TRP A 18 -18.87 2.19 -1.58
C TRP A 18 -18.52 2.60 -0.15
N MET A 19 -19.48 2.56 0.77
CA MET A 19 -19.22 2.81 2.19
C MET A 19 -18.33 1.71 2.79
N ILE A 20 -18.49 0.45 2.37
CA ILE A 20 -17.58 -0.64 2.75
C ILE A 20 -16.17 -0.36 2.24
N PHE A 21 -16.02 0.09 0.99
CA PHE A 21 -14.70 0.40 0.43
C PHE A 21 -14.07 1.68 1.00
N LEU A 22 -14.86 2.65 1.42
CA LEU A 22 -14.37 3.80 2.21
C LEU A 22 -13.89 3.34 3.59
N LEU A 23 -14.57 2.39 4.23
CA LEU A 23 -14.10 1.80 5.48
C LEU A 23 -12.80 1.00 5.27
N MET A 24 -12.65 0.30 4.14
CA MET A 24 -11.40 -0.36 3.77
C MET A 24 -10.26 0.63 3.50
N LEU A 25 -10.55 1.79 2.88
CA LEU A 25 -9.60 2.90 2.75
C LEU A 25 -9.15 3.41 4.13
N LEU A 26 -10.10 3.59 5.06
CA LEU A 26 -9.80 4.01 6.43
C LEU A 26 -8.92 2.99 7.15
N LEU A 27 -9.25 1.69 7.06
CA LEU A 27 -8.43 0.60 7.60
C LEU A 27 -7.04 0.58 6.97
N GLY A 28 -6.94 0.79 5.65
CA GLY A 28 -5.67 0.95 4.95
C GLY A 28 -4.87 2.16 5.43
N ALA A 29 -5.55 3.30 5.67
CA ALA A 29 -4.89 4.48 6.21
C ALA A 29 -4.36 4.24 7.64
N ILE A 30 -5.16 3.63 8.52
CA ILE A 30 -4.74 3.27 9.89
C ILE A 30 -3.55 2.31 9.85
N ASN A 31 -3.57 1.33 8.95
CA ASN A 31 -2.46 0.40 8.75
C ASN A 31 -1.14 1.14 8.48
N TYR A 32 -1.18 2.18 7.63
CA TYR A 32 0.01 2.99 7.34
C TYR A 32 0.33 4.04 8.41
N ILE A 33 -0.64 4.50 9.21
CA ILE A 33 -0.39 5.27 10.43
C ILE A 33 0.47 4.44 11.39
N ASP A 34 0.10 3.19 11.63
CA ASP A 34 0.81 2.30 12.55
C ASP A 34 2.21 1.91 12.03
N ARG A 35 2.38 1.75 10.71
CA ARG A 35 3.70 1.55 10.09
C ARG A 35 4.62 2.75 10.22
N THR A 36 4.09 3.96 10.00
CA THR A 36 4.86 5.21 10.09
C THR A 36 5.20 5.60 11.52
N SER A 37 4.42 5.09 12.50
CA SER A 37 4.57 5.44 13.91
C SER A 37 5.97 5.16 14.46
N LEU A 38 6.59 4.06 14.06
CA LEU A 38 7.94 3.72 14.48
C LEU A 38 8.97 4.74 13.96
N GLY A 39 8.87 5.14 12.68
CA GLY A 39 9.79 6.11 12.09
C GLY A 39 9.72 7.49 12.75
N ILE A 40 8.49 7.95 13.07
CA ILE A 40 8.28 9.26 13.72
C ILE A 40 8.72 9.22 15.19
N ALA A 41 8.48 8.10 15.88
CA ALA A 41 8.88 7.93 17.27
C ALA A 41 10.38 7.55 17.43
N MET A 42 11.05 7.18 16.35
CA MET A 42 12.41 6.61 16.40
C MET A 42 13.41 7.49 17.14
N PRO A 43 13.46 8.81 16.98
CA PRO A 43 14.39 9.65 17.73
C PRO A 43 14.26 9.52 19.25
N PHE A 44 13.01 9.49 19.73
CA PHE A 44 12.72 9.33 21.17
C PHE A 44 13.03 7.92 21.66
N ILE A 45 12.82 6.90 20.81
CA ILE A 45 13.14 5.50 21.11
C ILE A 45 14.65 5.31 21.16
N GLN A 46 15.39 5.94 20.24
CA GLN A 46 16.86 5.89 20.22
C GLN A 46 17.45 6.51 21.50
N GLU A 47 16.96 7.67 21.89
CA GLU A 47 17.40 8.35 23.12
C GLU A 47 17.09 7.50 24.37
N GLU A 48 15.86 6.96 24.47
CA GLU A 48 15.40 6.18 25.63
C GLU A 48 16.11 4.83 25.75
N PHE A 49 16.37 4.14 24.62
CA PHE A 49 16.97 2.80 24.60
C PHE A 49 18.48 2.80 24.37
N GLY A 50 19.10 3.97 24.18
CA GLY A 50 20.54 4.10 23.94
C GLY A 50 20.95 3.48 22.59
N ILE A 51 20.13 3.62 21.52
CA ILE A 51 20.44 3.07 20.20
C ILE A 51 21.28 4.10 19.43
N GLU A 52 22.56 3.82 19.25
CA GLU A 52 23.48 4.68 18.52
C GLU A 52 23.64 4.27 17.05
N ASP A 53 23.45 2.99 16.74
CA ASP A 53 23.69 2.44 15.42
C ASP A 53 22.46 2.45 14.52
N ALA A 54 22.62 2.97 13.29
CA ALA A 54 21.57 3.01 12.28
C ALA A 54 21.17 1.61 11.78
N SER A 55 22.03 0.62 11.91
CA SER A 55 21.71 -0.77 11.55
C SER A 55 20.63 -1.36 12.45
N THR A 56 20.67 -1.12 13.75
CA THR A 56 19.62 -1.53 14.69
C THR A 56 18.29 -0.86 14.36
N VAL A 57 18.28 0.42 13.98
CA VAL A 57 17.08 1.12 13.48
C VAL A 57 16.53 0.44 12.24
N GLY A 58 17.40 0.13 11.27
CA GLY A 58 17.03 -0.59 10.05
C GLY A 58 16.44 -1.98 10.34
N MET A 59 17.01 -2.73 11.28
CA MET A 59 16.51 -4.04 11.71
C MET A 59 15.14 -3.95 12.39
N LEU A 60 14.90 -2.94 13.23
CA LEU A 60 13.60 -2.70 13.85
C LEU A 60 12.50 -2.44 12.82
N HIS A 61 12.77 -1.60 11.82
CA HIS A 61 11.83 -1.37 10.72
C HIS A 61 11.62 -2.63 9.89
N SER A 62 12.69 -3.38 9.63
CA SER A 62 12.66 -4.61 8.85
C SER A 62 11.86 -5.72 9.51
N ALA A 63 11.85 -5.82 10.84
CA ALA A 63 11.15 -6.86 11.59
C ALA A 63 9.65 -6.96 11.22
N PHE A 64 9.00 -5.82 11.03
CA PHE A 64 7.63 -5.76 10.54
C PHE A 64 7.50 -6.34 9.12
N PHE A 65 8.34 -5.87 8.19
CA PHE A 65 8.20 -6.25 6.78
C PHE A 65 8.49 -7.73 6.53
N TRP A 66 9.45 -8.33 7.24
CA TRP A 66 9.73 -9.77 7.17
C TRP A 66 8.51 -10.59 7.57
N SER A 67 7.95 -10.29 8.72
CA SER A 67 6.80 -11.04 9.24
C SER A 67 5.56 -10.85 8.35
N TYR A 68 5.32 -9.62 7.87
CA TYR A 68 4.26 -9.31 6.95
C TYR A 68 4.40 -10.08 5.61
N ALA A 69 5.61 -10.07 5.02
CA ALA A 69 5.88 -10.76 3.75
C ALA A 69 5.68 -12.28 3.86
N LEU A 70 6.23 -12.90 4.91
CA LEU A 70 6.10 -14.35 5.13
C LEU A 70 4.64 -14.76 5.37
N MET A 71 3.85 -13.89 6.01
CA MET A 71 2.42 -14.15 6.25
C MET A 71 1.51 -13.89 5.06
N GLN A 72 1.97 -13.33 3.95
CA GLN A 72 1.14 -13.09 2.76
C GLN A 72 0.50 -14.37 2.21
N ILE A 73 1.26 -15.45 2.13
CA ILE A 73 0.78 -16.74 1.61
C ILE A 73 -0.21 -17.39 2.60
N PRO A 74 0.11 -17.57 3.89
CA PRO A 74 -0.86 -18.07 4.87
C PRO A 74 -2.12 -17.22 4.96
N SER A 75 -2.00 -15.90 4.84
CA SER A 75 -3.12 -14.97 4.89
C SER A 75 -4.09 -15.14 3.73
N GLY A 76 -3.58 -15.41 2.52
CA GLY A 76 -4.42 -15.76 1.37
C GLY A 76 -5.24 -17.03 1.65
N MET A 77 -4.62 -18.07 2.22
CA MET A 77 -5.30 -19.32 2.59
C MET A 77 -6.36 -19.10 3.69
N LEU A 78 -6.08 -18.22 4.66
CA LEU A 78 -7.05 -17.82 5.68
C LEU A 78 -8.23 -17.07 5.05
N ALA A 79 -7.95 -16.15 4.12
CA ALA A 79 -8.99 -15.40 3.41
C ALA A 79 -9.93 -16.33 2.61
N ASP A 80 -9.40 -17.40 2.02
CA ASP A 80 -10.22 -18.39 1.32
C ASP A 80 -11.09 -19.22 2.26
N ARG A 81 -10.56 -19.59 3.43
CA ARG A 81 -11.21 -20.53 4.36
C ARG A 81 -12.24 -19.87 5.26
N PHE A 82 -11.99 -18.64 5.73
CA PHE A 82 -12.80 -17.96 6.71
C PHE A 82 -13.65 -16.84 6.10
N LYS A 83 -14.67 -16.41 6.86
CA LYS A 83 -15.53 -15.27 6.52
C LYS A 83 -14.70 -13.97 6.51
N THR A 84 -14.84 -13.19 5.45
CA THR A 84 -14.05 -11.94 5.25
C THR A 84 -14.23 -10.95 6.41
N ARG A 85 -15.48 -10.78 6.89
CA ARG A 85 -15.79 -9.97 8.07
C ARG A 85 -14.95 -10.36 9.27
N THR A 86 -14.88 -11.66 9.60
CA THR A 86 -14.15 -12.18 10.76
C THR A 86 -12.64 -11.92 10.61
N ILE A 87 -12.09 -12.16 9.42
CA ILE A 87 -10.66 -11.94 9.16
C ILE A 87 -10.30 -10.46 9.34
N ILE A 88 -11.04 -9.55 8.71
CA ILE A 88 -10.78 -8.11 8.78
C ILE A 88 -10.83 -7.66 10.25
N THR A 89 -11.87 -8.03 10.98
CA THR A 89 -12.01 -7.61 12.38
C THR A 89 -10.94 -8.19 13.28
N CYS A 90 -10.72 -9.52 13.24
CA CYS A 90 -9.71 -10.17 14.09
C CYS A 90 -8.32 -9.64 13.78
N ALA A 91 -7.96 -9.50 12.50
CA ALA A 91 -6.70 -8.93 12.09
C ALA A 91 -6.54 -7.52 12.68
N THR A 92 -7.54 -6.63 12.48
CA THR A 92 -7.48 -5.24 12.94
C THR A 92 -7.39 -5.14 14.46
N VAL A 93 -8.15 -5.91 15.21
CA VAL A 93 -8.11 -5.91 16.68
C VAL A 93 -6.76 -6.42 17.21
N VAL A 94 -6.23 -7.50 16.62
CA VAL A 94 -4.95 -8.07 17.03
C VAL A 94 -3.80 -7.13 16.70
N TRP A 95 -3.77 -6.52 15.50
CA TRP A 95 -2.69 -5.58 15.19
C TRP A 95 -2.76 -4.31 16.04
N GLY A 96 -3.97 -3.77 16.31
CA GLY A 96 -4.15 -2.64 17.23
C GLY A 96 -3.65 -2.99 18.65
N GLY A 97 -3.86 -4.24 19.08
CA GLY A 97 -3.28 -4.77 20.33
C GLY A 97 -1.76 -4.74 20.32
N PHE A 98 -1.09 -5.24 19.26
CA PHE A 98 0.37 -5.20 19.15
C PHE A 98 0.91 -3.77 19.07
N GLN A 99 0.20 -2.85 18.40
CA GLN A 99 0.56 -1.43 18.36
C GLN A 99 0.52 -0.82 19.76
N ALA A 100 -0.54 -1.09 20.55
CA ALA A 100 -0.66 -0.59 21.92
C ALA A 100 0.37 -1.24 22.88
N ILE A 101 0.60 -2.56 22.76
CA ILE A 101 1.60 -3.29 23.57
C ILE A 101 3.02 -2.77 23.29
N GLY A 102 3.30 -2.29 22.07
CA GLY A 102 4.55 -1.65 21.74
C GLY A 102 4.91 -0.49 22.67
N ALA A 103 3.92 0.20 23.22
CA ALA A 103 4.12 1.25 24.23
C ALA A 103 4.68 0.75 25.56
N ALA A 104 4.48 -0.52 25.92
CA ALA A 104 4.97 -1.11 27.15
C ALA A 104 6.38 -1.72 27.02
N CYS A 105 7.00 -1.63 25.83
CA CYS A 105 8.33 -2.19 25.62
C CYS A 105 9.41 -1.30 26.26
N HIS A 106 10.38 -1.94 26.90
CA HIS A 106 11.55 -1.29 27.52
C HIS A 106 12.88 -1.75 26.92
N THR A 107 12.84 -2.59 25.90
CA THR A 107 14.02 -3.08 25.19
C THR A 107 13.77 -3.14 23.69
N VAL A 108 14.85 -3.00 22.90
CA VAL A 108 14.83 -3.13 21.44
C VAL A 108 14.22 -4.48 21.00
N THR A 109 14.59 -5.57 21.69
CA THR A 109 14.09 -6.92 21.38
C THR A 109 12.58 -7.05 21.58
N LEU A 110 12.03 -6.54 22.68
CA LEU A 110 10.59 -6.57 22.92
C LEU A 110 9.85 -5.72 21.90
N LEU A 111 10.39 -4.55 21.55
CA LEU A 111 9.81 -3.70 20.51
C LEU A 111 9.84 -4.41 19.15
N ALA A 112 10.95 -5.08 18.79
CA ALA A 112 11.03 -5.87 17.55
C ALA A 112 9.99 -7.00 17.53
N LEU A 113 9.76 -7.70 18.63
CA LEU A 113 8.75 -8.75 18.74
C LEU A 113 7.33 -8.19 18.53
N THR A 114 7.03 -7.00 19.05
CA THR A 114 5.73 -6.37 18.78
C THR A 114 5.59 -5.97 17.31
N ARG A 115 6.66 -5.55 16.63
CA ARG A 115 6.66 -5.26 15.18
C ARG A 115 6.44 -6.53 14.36
N ILE A 116 7.03 -7.67 14.76
CA ILE A 116 6.76 -8.97 14.15
C ILE A 116 5.27 -9.33 14.32
N GLY A 117 4.72 -9.22 15.52
CA GLY A 117 3.31 -9.49 15.78
C GLY A 117 2.38 -8.59 14.98
N LEU A 118 2.73 -7.31 14.84
CA LEU A 118 2.01 -6.34 14.03
C LEU A 118 2.01 -6.76 12.54
N GLY A 119 3.16 -7.13 11.98
CA GLY A 119 3.28 -7.56 10.59
C GLY A 119 2.49 -8.84 10.30
N VAL A 120 2.54 -9.83 11.20
CA VAL A 120 1.74 -11.07 11.10
C VAL A 120 0.24 -10.76 11.08
N SER A 121 -0.22 -9.89 11.97
CA SER A 121 -1.64 -9.59 12.14
C SER A 121 -2.20 -8.67 11.05
N GLU A 122 -1.40 -7.81 10.43
CA GLU A 122 -1.82 -6.95 9.32
C GLU A 122 -1.92 -7.69 7.98
N ALA A 123 -1.13 -8.73 7.76
CA ALA A 123 -1.01 -9.41 6.47
C ALA A 123 -2.35 -9.90 5.87
N PRO A 124 -3.37 -10.33 6.63
CA PRO A 124 -4.64 -10.80 6.09
C PRO A 124 -5.53 -9.72 5.45
N ILE A 125 -5.29 -8.43 5.72
CA ILE A 125 -6.19 -7.34 5.30
C ILE A 125 -6.30 -7.22 3.78
N MET A 126 -5.18 -7.26 3.06
CA MET A 126 -5.19 -7.11 1.59
C MET A 126 -5.84 -8.30 0.88
N PRO A 127 -5.55 -9.58 1.21
CA PRO A 127 -6.30 -10.71 0.67
C PRO A 127 -7.79 -10.66 0.99
N ALA A 128 -8.16 -10.28 2.23
CA ALA A 128 -9.56 -10.14 2.62
C ALA A 128 -10.26 -9.02 1.85
N GLY A 129 -9.59 -7.88 1.64
CA GLY A 129 -10.09 -6.77 0.82
C GLY A 129 -10.29 -7.16 -0.65
N ALA A 130 -9.37 -7.93 -1.21
CA ALA A 130 -9.50 -8.46 -2.57
C ALA A 130 -10.70 -9.42 -2.71
N LYS A 131 -10.93 -10.30 -1.72
CA LYS A 131 -12.11 -11.17 -1.68
C LYS A 131 -13.40 -10.36 -1.55
N LEU A 132 -13.40 -9.31 -0.72
CA LEU A 132 -14.54 -8.39 -0.58
C LEU A 132 -14.85 -7.70 -1.92
N MET A 133 -13.83 -7.26 -2.64
CA MET A 133 -13.96 -6.64 -3.96
C MET A 133 -14.61 -7.59 -4.97
N GLY A 134 -14.26 -8.87 -4.93
CA GLY A 134 -14.88 -9.89 -5.79
C GLY A 134 -16.37 -10.12 -5.54
N THR A 135 -16.82 -9.92 -4.29
CA THR A 135 -18.21 -10.17 -3.86
C THR A 135 -19.12 -8.94 -3.88
N TRP A 136 -18.54 -7.74 -3.69
CA TRP A 136 -19.32 -6.51 -3.52
C TRP A 136 -19.27 -5.55 -4.70
N LEU A 137 -18.29 -5.69 -5.61
CA LEU A 137 -18.13 -4.80 -6.75
C LEU A 137 -18.31 -5.54 -8.08
N THR A 138 -19.01 -4.87 -8.99
CA THR A 138 -19.06 -5.32 -10.37
C THR A 138 -17.66 -5.26 -11.01
N PRO A 139 -17.35 -6.06 -12.04
CA PRO A 139 -16.06 -6.05 -12.70
C PRO A 139 -15.60 -4.67 -13.18
N THR A 140 -16.57 -3.82 -13.61
CA THR A 140 -16.29 -2.44 -14.05
C THR A 140 -15.97 -1.48 -12.91
N GLU A 141 -16.32 -1.83 -11.66
CA GLU A 141 -16.09 -1.02 -10.46
C GLU A 141 -14.81 -1.42 -9.71
N ARG A 142 -14.23 -2.61 -10.00
CA ARG A 142 -13.05 -3.15 -9.28
C ARG A 142 -11.82 -2.26 -9.39
N GLY A 143 -11.66 -1.51 -10.48
CA GLY A 143 -10.57 -0.54 -10.62
C GLY A 143 -10.64 0.55 -9.53
N ARG A 144 -11.83 1.13 -9.32
CA ARG A 144 -12.05 2.11 -8.24
C ARG A 144 -11.92 1.49 -6.86
N GLY A 145 -12.40 0.26 -6.69
CA GLY A 145 -12.22 -0.51 -5.45
C GLY A 145 -10.74 -0.72 -5.09
N SER A 146 -9.92 -1.08 -6.07
CA SER A 146 -8.47 -1.21 -5.90
C SER A 146 -7.79 0.10 -5.51
N MET A 147 -8.20 1.23 -6.11
CA MET A 147 -7.69 2.55 -5.76
C MET A 147 -8.00 2.92 -4.31
N LEU A 148 -9.20 2.59 -3.82
CA LEU A 148 -9.56 2.83 -2.43
C LEU A 148 -8.74 1.95 -1.47
N LEU A 149 -8.52 0.68 -1.80
CA LEU A 149 -7.68 -0.22 -1.00
C LEU A 149 -6.22 0.25 -0.94
N ASP A 150 -5.63 0.61 -2.08
CA ASP A 150 -4.21 1.00 -2.18
C ASP A 150 -3.97 2.46 -1.76
N GLY A 151 -5.00 3.31 -1.87
CA GLY A 151 -4.94 4.74 -1.49
C GLY A 151 -4.70 4.97 0.00
N GLY A 152 -4.97 3.98 0.84
CA GLY A 152 -4.66 4.01 2.26
C GLY A 152 -3.17 4.23 2.55
N ALA A 153 -2.26 3.78 1.67
CA ALA A 153 -0.83 3.88 1.88
C ALA A 153 -0.31 5.33 2.01
N PRO A 154 -0.38 6.18 0.99
CA PRO A 154 0.10 7.55 1.12
C PRO A 154 -0.78 8.40 2.04
N LEU A 155 -2.10 8.16 2.05
CA LEU A 155 -3.03 8.87 2.94
C LEU A 155 -2.72 8.60 4.41
N GLY A 156 -2.54 7.33 4.77
CA GLY A 156 -2.20 6.93 6.13
C GLY A 156 -0.82 7.43 6.58
N THR A 157 0.16 7.40 5.67
CA THR A 157 1.48 7.98 5.95
C THR A 157 1.40 9.48 6.22
N ALA A 158 0.63 10.23 5.43
CA ALA A 158 0.42 11.66 5.62
C ALA A 158 -0.29 11.96 6.95
N LEU A 159 -1.45 11.34 7.16
CA LEU A 159 -2.24 11.57 8.38
C LEU A 159 -1.51 11.08 9.62
N GLY A 160 -0.79 9.96 9.51
CA GLY A 160 0.05 9.43 10.58
C GLY A 160 1.15 10.39 10.99
N ALA A 161 1.80 11.03 10.02
CA ALA A 161 2.87 11.98 10.30
C ALA A 161 2.38 13.14 11.17
N ILE A 162 1.26 13.78 10.81
CA ILE A 162 0.74 14.91 11.57
C ILE A 162 0.10 14.48 12.90
N LEU A 163 -0.65 13.38 12.89
CA LEU A 163 -1.33 12.86 14.09
C LEU A 163 -0.32 12.43 15.16
N LEU A 164 0.65 11.61 14.79
CA LEU A 164 1.63 11.08 15.74
C LEU A 164 2.57 12.17 16.25
N THR A 165 2.99 13.08 15.38
CA THR A 165 3.78 14.25 15.78
C THR A 165 3.02 15.13 16.77
N TRP A 166 1.71 15.36 16.52
CA TRP A 166 0.87 16.12 17.43
C TRP A 166 0.70 15.41 18.79
N LEU A 167 0.42 14.09 18.76
CA LEU A 167 0.29 13.29 19.98
C LEU A 167 1.57 13.31 20.81
N ILE A 168 2.73 13.06 20.17
CA ILE A 168 4.03 13.06 20.86
C ILE A 168 4.33 14.46 21.43
N GLY A 169 4.10 15.51 20.65
CA GLY A 169 4.32 16.89 21.10
C GLY A 169 3.39 17.33 22.22
N HIS A 170 2.12 16.88 22.21
CA HIS A 170 1.12 17.24 23.22
C HIS A 170 1.31 16.50 24.54
N PHE A 171 1.59 15.19 24.47
CA PHE A 171 1.72 14.33 25.66
C PHE A 171 3.18 14.17 26.12
N GLY A 172 4.15 14.64 25.35
CA GLY A 172 5.59 14.46 25.65
C GLY A 172 6.05 13.01 25.64
N SER A 173 5.27 12.08 25.02
CA SER A 173 5.54 10.64 25.09
C SER A 173 5.13 9.92 23.81
N TRP A 174 6.06 9.22 23.19
CA TRP A 174 5.78 8.33 22.06
C TRP A 174 4.92 7.12 22.49
N ARG A 175 5.02 6.69 23.74
CA ARG A 175 4.27 5.57 24.31
C ARG A 175 2.77 5.85 24.31
N ILE A 176 2.37 7.05 24.73
CA ILE A 176 0.96 7.48 24.72
C ILE A 176 0.43 7.53 23.28
N ALA A 177 1.23 8.02 22.34
CA ALA A 177 0.85 8.04 20.93
C ALA A 177 0.60 6.62 20.39
N PHE A 178 1.42 5.63 20.75
CA PHE A 178 1.24 4.22 20.36
C PHE A 178 -0.01 3.60 20.98
N VAL A 179 -0.30 3.89 22.25
CA VAL A 179 -1.55 3.42 22.89
C VAL A 179 -2.76 3.99 22.20
N ILE A 180 -2.78 5.31 21.95
CA ILE A 180 -3.93 5.98 21.29
C ILE A 180 -4.12 5.43 19.86
N ALA A 181 -3.05 5.27 19.09
CA ALA A 181 -3.11 4.67 17.75
C ALA A 181 -3.68 3.24 17.82
N GLY A 182 -3.13 2.38 18.70
CA GLY A 182 -3.57 0.99 18.83
C GLY A 182 -5.02 0.85 19.29
N VAL A 183 -5.45 1.64 20.27
CA VAL A 183 -6.85 1.68 20.72
C VAL A 183 -7.77 2.18 19.63
N GLY A 184 -7.38 3.25 18.91
CA GLY A 184 -8.12 3.76 17.76
C GLY A 184 -8.29 2.70 16.67
N THR A 185 -7.25 1.94 16.41
CA THR A 185 -7.26 0.80 15.47
C THR A 185 -8.27 -0.28 15.91
N ILE A 186 -8.27 -0.67 17.20
CA ILE A 186 -9.22 -1.64 17.73
C ILE A 186 -10.66 -1.13 17.57
N VAL A 187 -10.92 0.13 17.88
CA VAL A 187 -12.26 0.73 17.74
C VAL A 187 -12.75 0.66 16.30
N VAL A 188 -11.90 1.01 15.31
CA VAL A 188 -12.27 0.93 13.90
C VAL A 188 -12.46 -0.53 13.46
N GLY A 189 -11.68 -1.47 13.98
CA GLY A 189 -11.88 -2.90 13.78
C GLY A 189 -13.25 -3.38 14.28
N LEU A 190 -13.70 -2.91 15.43
CA LEU A 190 -15.03 -3.20 15.96
C LEU A 190 -16.13 -2.55 15.12
N ILE A 191 -15.95 -1.32 14.63
CA ILE A 191 -16.88 -0.69 13.68
C ILE A 191 -16.97 -1.54 12.41
N ALA A 192 -15.85 -2.03 11.90
CA ALA A 192 -15.82 -2.92 10.73
C ALA A 192 -16.62 -4.21 10.98
N TRP A 193 -16.58 -4.77 12.20
CA TRP A 193 -17.41 -5.92 12.57
C TRP A 193 -18.90 -5.65 12.42
N PHE A 194 -19.37 -4.53 12.83
CA PHE A 194 -20.80 -4.19 12.78
C PHE A 194 -21.26 -3.78 11.38
N TYR A 195 -20.40 -3.20 10.57
CA TYR A 195 -20.77 -2.68 9.26
C TYR A 195 -20.50 -3.65 8.11
N ILE A 196 -19.33 -4.30 8.05
CA ILE A 196 -18.98 -5.21 6.95
C ILE A 196 -19.84 -6.49 7.06
N ARG A 197 -20.37 -6.95 5.91
CA ARG A 197 -21.00 -8.26 5.75
C ARG A 197 -20.25 -9.05 4.69
N ASN A 198 -20.38 -10.39 4.74
CA ASN A 198 -19.65 -11.25 3.79
C ASN A 198 -20.22 -11.15 2.38
N THR A 199 -21.53 -10.98 2.27
CA THR A 199 -22.25 -10.85 1.00
C THR A 199 -23.23 -9.67 1.04
N PRO A 200 -23.57 -9.07 -0.12
CA PRO A 200 -24.57 -8.00 -0.19
C PRO A 200 -25.92 -8.38 0.40
N LYS A 201 -26.34 -9.65 0.26
CA LYS A 201 -27.62 -10.17 0.79
C LYS A 201 -27.72 -10.11 2.31
N GLU A 202 -26.58 -10.18 3.01
CA GLU A 202 -26.54 -10.16 4.48
C GLU A 202 -26.66 -8.74 5.06
N HIS A 203 -26.57 -7.69 4.21
CA HIS A 203 -26.48 -6.30 4.68
C HIS A 203 -27.85 -5.61 4.60
N SER A 204 -28.41 -5.24 5.75
CA SER A 204 -29.75 -4.63 5.84
C SER A 204 -29.90 -3.27 5.12
N GLY A 205 -28.83 -2.58 4.84
CA GLY A 205 -28.83 -1.31 4.11
C GLY A 205 -28.81 -1.44 2.59
N VAL A 206 -28.61 -2.64 2.05
CA VAL A 206 -28.60 -2.91 0.60
C VAL A 206 -30.06 -3.07 0.13
N ASN A 207 -30.45 -2.26 -0.85
CA ASN A 207 -31.77 -2.41 -1.47
C ASN A 207 -31.72 -3.40 -2.66
N GLU A 208 -32.90 -3.81 -3.14
CA GLU A 208 -33.02 -4.77 -4.25
C GLU A 208 -32.29 -4.28 -5.51
N ALA A 209 -32.32 -2.97 -5.79
CA ALA A 209 -31.68 -2.39 -6.96
C ALA A 209 -30.13 -2.47 -6.89
N GLU A 210 -29.53 -2.30 -5.71
CA GLU A 210 -28.08 -2.48 -5.54
C GLU A 210 -27.70 -3.96 -5.61
N LEU A 211 -28.53 -4.84 -5.03
CA LEU A 211 -28.31 -6.28 -5.07
C LEU A 211 -28.35 -6.79 -6.52
N GLU A 212 -29.41 -6.43 -7.29
CA GLU A 212 -29.54 -6.79 -8.70
C GLU A 212 -28.38 -6.28 -9.54
N LEU A 213 -27.94 -5.03 -9.31
CA LEU A 213 -26.79 -4.43 -10.00
C LEU A 213 -25.52 -5.27 -9.81
N ILE A 214 -25.23 -5.66 -8.56
CA ILE A 214 -24.02 -6.42 -8.22
C ILE A 214 -24.12 -7.85 -8.81
N GLU A 215 -25.22 -8.56 -8.59
CA GLU A 215 -25.39 -9.93 -9.06
C GLU A 215 -25.38 -10.04 -10.59
N THR A 216 -26.10 -9.16 -11.27
CA THR A 216 -26.14 -9.12 -12.74
C THR A 216 -24.75 -8.78 -13.31
N GLY A 217 -24.06 -7.80 -12.72
CA GLY A 217 -22.72 -7.43 -13.17
C GLY A 217 -21.69 -8.56 -13.01
N ILE A 218 -21.78 -9.34 -11.92
CA ILE A 218 -20.90 -10.50 -11.69
C ILE A 218 -21.26 -11.66 -12.64
N GLN A 219 -22.54 -11.91 -12.87
CA GLN A 219 -23.01 -12.98 -13.78
C GLN A 219 -22.62 -12.70 -15.24
N GLN A 220 -22.78 -11.47 -15.71
CA GLN A 220 -22.42 -11.06 -17.09
C GLN A 220 -20.94 -11.22 -17.38
N ALA A 221 -20.09 -11.13 -16.37
CA ALA A 221 -18.64 -11.33 -16.50
C ALA A 221 -18.21 -12.80 -16.42
N GLY A 222 -19.12 -13.75 -16.54
CA GLY A 222 -18.83 -15.19 -16.51
C GLY A 222 -18.79 -15.80 -15.11
N GLY A 223 -19.34 -15.12 -14.12
CA GLY A 223 -19.33 -15.57 -12.74
C GLY A 223 -17.93 -15.44 -12.08
N THR A 224 -17.80 -15.92 -10.87
CA THR A 224 -16.50 -15.99 -10.20
C THR A 224 -15.66 -17.07 -10.89
N ILE A 225 -14.55 -16.71 -11.52
CA ILE A 225 -13.62 -17.69 -12.11
C ILE A 225 -13.05 -18.54 -10.97
N THR A 226 -13.64 -19.72 -10.76
CA THR A 226 -13.29 -20.65 -9.68
C THR A 226 -12.17 -21.63 -10.08
N LYS A 227 -11.37 -21.30 -11.10
CA LYS A 227 -10.19 -22.13 -11.38
C LYS A 227 -9.17 -21.86 -10.26
N LYS A 228 -9.04 -22.83 -9.36
CA LYS A 228 -8.11 -22.77 -8.23
C LYS A 228 -6.69 -22.90 -8.78
N ASN A 229 -6.05 -21.76 -9.09
CA ASN A 229 -4.66 -21.74 -9.55
C ASN A 229 -3.76 -22.25 -8.42
N ARG A 230 -2.83 -23.15 -8.75
CA ARG A 230 -1.79 -23.60 -7.82
C ARG A 230 -0.59 -22.67 -7.95
N MET A 231 0.19 -22.51 -6.88
CA MET A 231 1.43 -21.71 -6.95
C MET A 231 2.41 -22.19 -8.04
N ARG A 232 2.36 -23.48 -8.41
CA ARG A 232 3.18 -24.02 -9.50
C ARG A 232 2.81 -23.45 -10.87
N ASP A 233 1.59 -23.01 -11.06
CA ASP A 233 1.09 -22.49 -12.33
C ASP A 233 1.73 -21.14 -12.71
N ILE A 234 2.42 -20.46 -11.76
CA ILE A 234 3.17 -19.24 -12.03
C ILE A 234 4.52 -19.51 -12.72
N ILE A 235 5.12 -20.71 -12.55
CA ILE A 235 6.49 -21.00 -13.01
C ILE A 235 6.68 -20.72 -14.50
N PRO A 236 5.79 -21.16 -15.42
CA PRO A 236 5.92 -20.86 -16.84
C PRO A 236 5.85 -19.35 -17.15
N TYR A 237 5.15 -18.58 -16.30
CA TYR A 237 5.05 -17.13 -16.47
C TYR A 237 6.32 -16.40 -16.02
N LEU A 238 7.06 -16.93 -15.04
CA LEU A 238 8.32 -16.36 -14.57
C LEU A 238 9.44 -16.38 -15.63
N SER A 239 9.30 -17.15 -16.70
CA SER A 239 10.23 -17.12 -17.85
C SER A 239 9.94 -15.94 -18.81
N GLN A 240 8.81 -15.27 -18.67
CA GLN A 240 8.42 -14.17 -19.56
C GLN A 240 9.03 -12.85 -19.12
N VAL A 241 9.66 -12.13 -20.06
CA VAL A 241 10.26 -10.80 -19.80
C VAL A 241 9.25 -9.82 -19.21
N ASN A 242 8.01 -9.83 -19.68
CA ASN A 242 6.95 -8.96 -19.15
C ASN A 242 6.69 -9.17 -17.66
N VAL A 243 6.68 -10.45 -17.20
CA VAL A 243 6.44 -10.78 -15.79
C VAL A 243 7.65 -10.42 -14.93
N LEU A 244 8.86 -10.74 -15.40
CA LEU A 244 10.09 -10.37 -14.70
C LEU A 244 10.26 -8.83 -14.60
N ALA A 245 9.98 -8.12 -15.69
CA ALA A 245 10.01 -6.65 -15.73
C ALA A 245 8.97 -6.03 -14.80
N LEU A 246 7.77 -6.63 -14.73
CA LEU A 246 6.72 -6.21 -13.80
C LEU A 246 7.16 -6.38 -12.34
N ILE A 247 7.68 -7.55 -11.98
CA ILE A 247 8.16 -7.84 -10.62
C ILE A 247 9.34 -6.94 -10.27
N GLY A 248 10.36 -6.88 -11.14
CA GLY A 248 11.57 -6.07 -10.93
C GLY A 248 11.27 -4.57 -10.80
N GLY A 249 10.41 -4.05 -11.68
CA GLY A 249 9.98 -2.65 -11.64
C GLY A 249 9.21 -2.30 -10.36
N TRP A 250 8.34 -3.20 -9.91
CA TRP A 250 7.61 -3.02 -8.65
C TRP A 250 8.52 -3.12 -7.43
N CYS A 251 9.54 -3.98 -7.44
CA CYS A 251 10.57 -4.04 -6.39
C CYS A 251 11.41 -2.75 -6.35
N CYS A 252 11.86 -2.26 -7.49
CA CYS A 252 12.61 -1.00 -7.57
C CYS A 252 11.77 0.20 -7.11
N TYR A 253 10.51 0.29 -7.55
CA TYR A 253 9.56 1.28 -7.05
C TYR A 253 9.40 1.18 -5.53
N SER A 254 9.23 -0.03 -4.99
CA SER A 254 9.07 -0.27 -3.55
C SER A 254 10.31 0.12 -2.74
N THR A 255 11.50 -0.08 -3.30
CA THR A 255 12.76 0.40 -2.70
C THR A 255 12.69 1.91 -2.47
N VAL A 256 12.23 2.68 -3.47
CA VAL A 256 12.11 4.13 -3.34
C VAL A 256 11.02 4.52 -2.35
N PHE A 257 9.80 4.00 -2.54
CA PHE A 257 8.65 4.41 -1.75
C PHE A 257 8.79 4.04 -0.26
N TYR A 258 9.06 2.77 0.05
CA TYR A 258 9.21 2.32 1.43
C TYR A 258 10.51 2.81 2.06
N GLY A 259 11.59 2.92 1.26
CA GLY A 259 12.83 3.51 1.73
C GLY A 259 12.63 4.95 2.21
N LEU A 260 11.99 5.79 1.40
CA LEU A 260 11.68 7.17 1.79
C LEU A 260 10.70 7.22 2.97
N MET A 261 9.66 6.39 2.96
CA MET A 261 8.69 6.34 4.06
C MET A 261 9.36 6.05 5.41
N VAL A 262 10.34 5.17 5.43
CA VAL A 262 11.05 4.75 6.65
C VAL A 262 12.12 5.76 7.07
N TRP A 263 12.89 6.26 6.12
CA TRP A 263 14.12 7.01 6.42
C TRP A 263 14.01 8.53 6.31
N VAL A 264 12.97 9.07 5.64
CA VAL A 264 12.76 10.53 5.55
C VAL A 264 12.62 11.19 6.93
N PRO A 265 11.92 10.63 7.93
CA PRO A 265 11.88 11.24 9.25
C PRO A 265 13.27 11.47 9.84
N ALA A 266 14.11 10.44 9.85
CA ALA A 266 15.48 10.52 10.36
C ALA A 266 16.37 11.44 9.50
N TYR A 267 16.20 11.40 8.19
CA TYR A 267 16.92 12.30 7.27
C TYR A 267 16.62 13.79 7.56
N LEU A 268 15.33 14.15 7.67
CA LEU A 268 14.96 15.54 7.95
C LEU A 268 15.46 16.01 9.32
N GLN A 269 15.43 15.13 10.32
CA GLN A 269 15.86 15.47 11.66
C GLN A 269 17.39 15.53 11.77
N GLN A 270 18.10 14.50 11.31
CA GLN A 270 19.55 14.39 11.53
C GLN A 270 20.39 15.15 10.50
N ALA A 271 19.95 15.18 9.23
CA ALA A 271 20.68 15.89 8.18
C ALA A 271 20.29 17.37 8.06
N HIS A 272 19.05 17.72 8.41
CA HIS A 272 18.50 19.09 8.24
C HIS A 272 18.04 19.75 9.55
N ASN A 273 18.26 19.11 10.71
CA ASN A 273 17.95 19.64 12.04
C ASN A 273 16.46 20.04 12.24
N PHE A 274 15.53 19.35 11.56
CA PHE A 274 14.11 19.58 11.77
C PHE A 274 13.71 19.16 13.17
N ASN A 275 12.94 19.99 13.85
CA ASN A 275 12.24 19.55 15.04
C ASN A 275 11.08 18.61 14.66
N VAL A 276 10.52 17.91 15.66
CA VAL A 276 9.47 16.89 15.43
C VAL A 276 8.24 17.47 14.74
N LYS A 277 7.84 18.72 15.07
CA LYS A 277 6.69 19.38 14.48
C LYS A 277 6.94 19.73 13.01
N GLU A 278 8.10 20.27 12.68
CA GLU A 278 8.52 20.59 11.31
C GLU A 278 8.61 19.31 10.46
N MET A 279 9.22 18.25 10.99
CA MET A 279 9.32 16.95 10.36
C MET A 279 7.91 16.36 10.05
N GLY A 280 7.00 16.37 11.02
CA GLY A 280 5.65 15.87 10.84
C GLY A 280 4.87 16.67 9.80
N GLY A 281 5.00 18.01 9.81
CA GLY A 281 4.40 18.89 8.80
C GLY A 281 4.94 18.65 7.40
N ALA A 282 6.25 18.52 7.25
CA ALA A 282 6.89 18.22 5.98
C ALA A 282 6.44 16.87 5.42
N MET A 283 6.43 15.82 6.25
CA MET A 283 5.94 14.50 5.85
C MET A 283 4.46 14.52 5.46
N PHE A 284 3.62 15.24 6.20
CA PHE A 284 2.21 15.40 5.84
C PHE A 284 2.06 15.99 4.44
N VAL A 285 2.73 17.08 4.13
CA VAL A 285 2.67 17.71 2.81
C VAL A 285 3.17 16.77 1.72
N MET A 286 4.33 16.15 1.91
CA MET A 286 4.91 15.23 0.94
C MET A 286 3.98 14.04 0.61
N PHE A 287 3.48 13.35 1.62
CA PHE A 287 2.65 12.15 1.40
C PHE A 287 1.20 12.47 1.06
N MET A 288 0.67 13.64 1.47
CA MET A 288 -0.64 14.10 1.01
C MET A 288 -0.61 14.45 -0.48
N LEU A 289 0.42 15.16 -0.94
CA LEU A 289 0.59 15.43 -2.36
C LEU A 289 0.91 14.16 -3.16
N CYS A 290 1.60 13.19 -2.57
CA CYS A 290 1.78 11.86 -3.11
C CYS A 290 0.44 11.13 -3.32
N PHE A 291 -0.48 11.18 -2.34
CA PHE A 291 -1.84 10.64 -2.45
C PHE A 291 -2.63 11.34 -3.57
N ILE A 292 -2.61 12.66 -3.61
CA ILE A 292 -3.27 13.46 -4.66
C ILE A 292 -2.68 13.11 -6.03
N GLY A 293 -1.36 13.02 -6.13
CA GLY A 293 -0.66 12.62 -7.35
C GLY A 293 -1.10 11.25 -7.85
N GLN A 294 -1.27 10.27 -6.96
CA GLN A 294 -1.80 8.95 -7.31
C GLN A 294 -3.18 9.02 -7.97
N GLN A 295 -4.11 9.79 -7.39
CA GLN A 295 -5.46 9.93 -7.95
C GLN A 295 -5.43 10.61 -9.33
N ILE A 296 -4.62 11.66 -9.47
CA ILE A 296 -4.43 12.37 -10.75
C ILE A 296 -3.85 11.42 -11.80
N GLY A 297 -2.84 10.63 -11.46
CA GLY A 297 -2.23 9.65 -12.37
C GLY A 297 -3.22 8.62 -12.88
N GLY A 298 -4.10 8.10 -12.01
CA GLY A 298 -5.17 7.18 -12.39
C GLY A 298 -6.15 7.81 -13.38
N VAL A 299 -6.61 9.03 -13.08
CA VAL A 299 -7.54 9.77 -13.97
C VAL A 299 -6.90 10.07 -15.33
N ILE A 300 -5.62 10.47 -15.35
CA ILE A 300 -4.88 10.70 -16.61
C ILE A 300 -4.79 9.40 -17.41
N ALA A 301 -4.41 8.28 -16.77
CA ALA A 301 -4.31 6.99 -17.44
C ALA A 301 -5.63 6.59 -18.10
N ASP A 302 -6.75 6.69 -17.35
CA ASP A 302 -8.07 6.30 -17.85
C ASP A 302 -8.56 7.22 -18.98
N LYS A 303 -8.47 8.54 -18.82
CA LYS A 303 -8.89 9.49 -19.85
C LYS A 303 -8.05 9.36 -21.12
N TRP A 304 -6.74 9.17 -20.98
CA TRP A 304 -5.86 9.06 -22.14
C TRP A 304 -6.09 7.74 -22.91
N ARG A 305 -6.37 6.65 -22.19
CA ARG A 305 -6.76 5.39 -22.83
C ARG A 305 -8.14 5.47 -23.48
N SER A 306 -9.11 6.10 -22.85
CA SER A 306 -10.46 6.26 -23.39
C SER A 306 -10.50 7.15 -24.65
N SER A 307 -9.48 8.00 -24.88
CA SER A 307 -9.32 8.75 -26.13
C SER A 307 -8.76 7.92 -27.31
N GLY A 308 -8.58 6.60 -27.12
CA GLY A 308 -8.07 5.68 -28.15
C GLY A 308 -6.54 5.58 -28.20
N ALA A 309 -5.81 6.17 -27.26
CA ALA A 309 -4.35 6.05 -27.22
C ALA A 309 -3.90 4.61 -26.89
N PRO A 310 -2.87 4.07 -27.57
CA PRO A 310 -2.38 2.72 -27.31
C PRO A 310 -1.82 2.61 -25.88
N SER A 311 -2.14 1.49 -25.21
CA SER A 311 -1.72 1.24 -23.81
C SER A 311 -0.22 1.37 -23.61
N ASN A 312 0.58 0.95 -24.59
CA ASN A 312 2.04 1.09 -24.59
C ASN A 312 2.47 2.55 -24.41
N LYS A 313 1.91 3.47 -25.20
CA LYS A 313 2.23 4.91 -25.12
C LYS A 313 1.82 5.49 -23.76
N VAL A 314 0.61 5.18 -23.29
CA VAL A 314 0.07 5.74 -22.05
C VAL A 314 0.89 5.27 -20.84
N PHE A 315 1.05 3.96 -20.67
CA PHE A 315 1.72 3.42 -19.49
C PHE A 315 3.22 3.71 -19.49
N HIS A 316 3.93 3.56 -20.61
CA HIS A 316 5.35 3.91 -20.67
C HIS A 316 5.59 5.39 -20.36
N THR A 317 4.77 6.30 -20.88
CA THR A 317 4.93 7.74 -20.58
C THR A 317 4.71 8.02 -19.09
N LEU A 318 3.63 7.50 -18.50
CA LEU A 318 3.34 7.73 -17.08
C LEU A 318 4.44 7.14 -16.17
N LEU A 319 4.87 5.91 -16.44
CA LEU A 319 5.90 5.22 -15.67
C LEU A 319 7.27 5.88 -15.85
N ALA A 320 7.60 6.34 -17.07
CA ALA A 320 8.84 7.08 -17.32
C ALA A 320 8.87 8.41 -16.57
N ILE A 321 7.81 9.22 -16.63
CA ILE A 321 7.71 10.47 -15.88
C ILE A 321 7.84 10.18 -14.39
N SER A 322 7.13 9.18 -13.88
CA SER A 322 7.17 8.75 -12.49
C SER A 322 8.60 8.42 -12.03
N ALA A 323 9.32 7.59 -12.79
CA ALA A 323 10.66 7.15 -12.46
C ALA A 323 11.70 8.28 -12.58
N ILE A 324 11.65 9.06 -13.68
CA ILE A 324 12.62 10.14 -13.94
C ILE A 324 12.46 11.25 -12.91
N VAL A 325 11.24 11.72 -12.66
CA VAL A 325 11.00 12.79 -11.69
C VAL A 325 11.39 12.34 -10.29
N ALA A 326 11.08 11.09 -9.90
CA ALA A 326 11.51 10.55 -8.63
C ALA A 326 13.04 10.47 -8.52
N GLY A 327 13.72 9.88 -9.51
CA GLY A 327 15.18 9.74 -9.51
C GLY A 327 15.92 11.08 -9.48
N VAL A 328 15.52 12.01 -10.37
CA VAL A 328 16.12 13.35 -10.43
C VAL A 328 15.83 14.14 -9.16
N GLY A 329 14.61 14.13 -8.65
CA GLY A 329 14.23 14.83 -7.43
C GLY A 329 15.02 14.34 -6.21
N ILE A 330 15.19 13.02 -6.07
CA ILE A 330 16.00 12.43 -4.98
C ILE A 330 17.48 12.76 -5.15
N PHE A 331 18.01 12.68 -6.38
CA PHE A 331 19.42 13.06 -6.66
C PHE A 331 19.70 14.51 -6.31
N LEU A 332 18.83 15.45 -6.72
CA LEU A 332 18.96 16.87 -6.39
C LEU A 332 18.81 17.10 -4.88
N CYS A 333 17.90 16.38 -4.22
CA CYS A 333 17.72 16.43 -2.78
C CYS A 333 18.99 16.01 -2.03
N ALA A 334 19.66 14.94 -2.46
CA ALA A 334 20.90 14.45 -1.87
C ALA A 334 22.05 15.49 -1.93
N ASN A 335 22.01 16.37 -2.94
CA ASN A 335 23.01 17.42 -3.16
C ASN A 335 22.57 18.80 -2.63
N SER A 336 21.42 18.89 -1.97
CA SER A 336 20.90 20.15 -1.42
C SER A 336 21.24 20.29 0.06
N SER A 337 21.81 21.43 0.43
CA SER A 337 22.04 21.80 1.84
C SER A 337 20.85 22.53 2.46
N SER A 338 19.89 22.97 1.65
CA SER A 338 18.71 23.73 2.14
C SER A 338 17.63 22.80 2.64
N PRO A 339 17.17 22.89 3.90
CA PRO A 339 16.08 22.11 4.45
C PRO A 339 14.78 22.25 3.65
N THR A 340 14.43 23.47 3.29
CA THR A 340 13.20 23.75 2.51
C THR A 340 13.29 23.13 1.11
N MET A 341 14.46 23.26 0.46
CA MET A 341 14.66 22.68 -0.88
C MET A 341 14.59 21.14 -0.83
N ALA A 342 15.11 20.50 0.23
CA ALA A 342 14.99 19.06 0.41
C ALA A 342 13.53 18.61 0.46
N VAL A 343 12.69 19.29 1.23
CA VAL A 343 11.24 19.00 1.31
C VAL A 343 10.56 19.20 -0.03
N VAL A 344 10.85 20.31 -0.74
CA VAL A 344 10.27 20.60 -2.06
C VAL A 344 10.65 19.51 -3.08
N LEU A 345 11.93 19.15 -3.14
CA LEU A 345 12.46 18.16 -4.09
C LEU A 345 11.88 16.75 -3.80
N LEU A 346 11.81 16.35 -2.53
CA LEU A 346 11.16 15.08 -2.15
C LEU A 346 9.67 15.11 -2.45
N THR A 347 8.98 16.22 -2.28
CA THR A 347 7.57 16.37 -2.63
C THR A 347 7.36 16.19 -4.13
N ILE A 348 8.20 16.85 -4.94
CA ILE A 348 8.17 16.71 -6.41
C ILE A 348 8.45 15.25 -6.81
N ALA A 349 9.42 14.61 -6.17
CA ALA A 349 9.77 13.20 -6.43
C ALA A 349 8.60 12.25 -6.11
N LEU A 350 7.97 12.42 -4.95
CA LEU A 350 6.90 11.55 -4.46
C LEU A 350 5.57 11.75 -5.21
N PHE A 351 5.31 12.95 -5.71
CA PHE A 351 4.02 13.28 -6.37
C PHE A 351 3.68 12.33 -7.53
N PRO A 352 4.53 12.11 -8.55
CA PRO A 352 4.25 11.15 -9.61
C PRO A 352 4.70 9.72 -9.26
N LEU A 353 5.46 9.50 -8.19
CA LEU A 353 6.00 8.17 -7.87
C LEU A 353 4.88 7.13 -7.74
N ARG A 354 3.73 7.51 -7.17
CA ARG A 354 2.56 6.63 -7.02
C ARG A 354 1.77 6.37 -8.30
N TRP A 355 2.15 6.95 -9.44
CA TRP A 355 1.61 6.53 -10.74
C TRP A 355 1.99 5.08 -11.06
N ALA A 356 3.00 4.55 -10.39
CA ALA A 356 3.32 3.12 -10.36
C ALA A 356 2.13 2.23 -10.00
N SER A 357 1.08 2.74 -9.33
CA SER A 357 -0.13 1.96 -9.00
C SER A 357 -0.80 1.34 -10.25
N VAL A 358 -0.54 1.84 -11.45
CA VAL A 358 -1.01 1.22 -12.70
C VAL A 358 -0.45 -0.21 -12.90
N TYR A 359 0.65 -0.58 -12.25
CA TYR A 359 1.19 -1.95 -12.26
C TYR A 359 0.16 -3.00 -11.88
N TRP A 360 -0.76 -2.69 -10.97
CA TRP A 360 -1.82 -3.59 -10.53
C TRP A 360 -2.78 -3.99 -11.67
N SER A 361 -2.93 -3.14 -12.69
CA SER A 361 -3.82 -3.41 -13.82
C SER A 361 -3.14 -4.15 -14.98
N ILE A 362 -1.80 -4.14 -15.05
CA ILE A 362 -1.04 -4.64 -16.21
C ILE A 362 -1.27 -6.13 -16.48
N PRO A 363 -1.27 -7.07 -15.49
CA PRO A 363 -1.48 -8.48 -15.78
C PRO A 363 -2.84 -8.76 -16.43
N GLY A 364 -3.89 -8.09 -15.98
CA GLY A 364 -5.23 -8.20 -16.56
C GLY A 364 -5.32 -7.63 -17.99
N LEU A 365 -4.58 -6.56 -18.27
CA LEU A 365 -4.53 -5.93 -19.59
C LEU A 365 -3.78 -6.78 -20.62
N LEU A 366 -2.76 -7.50 -20.20
CA LEU A 366 -1.94 -8.34 -21.07
C LEU A 366 -2.48 -9.77 -21.25
N GLY A 367 -3.77 -9.99 -20.99
CA GLY A 367 -4.45 -11.24 -21.31
C GLY A 367 -4.27 -12.37 -20.27
N ALA A 368 -3.53 -12.12 -19.19
CA ALA A 368 -3.37 -13.09 -18.11
C ALA A 368 -4.53 -13.05 -17.10
N GLN A 369 -5.77 -12.89 -17.56
CA GLN A 369 -6.93 -12.68 -16.68
C GLN A 369 -7.10 -13.79 -15.63
N HIS A 370 -6.91 -15.05 -16.03
CA HIS A 370 -6.99 -16.21 -15.12
C HIS A 370 -5.80 -16.30 -14.15
N MET A 371 -4.65 -15.70 -14.46
CA MET A 371 -3.43 -15.68 -13.64
C MET A 371 -3.14 -14.29 -13.03
N ALA A 372 -3.94 -13.27 -13.35
CA ALA A 372 -3.70 -11.91 -12.92
C ALA A 372 -3.52 -11.79 -11.40
N GLY A 373 -4.35 -12.47 -10.62
CA GLY A 373 -4.24 -12.51 -9.17
C GLY A 373 -2.94 -13.16 -8.68
N THR A 374 -2.48 -14.23 -9.32
CA THR A 374 -1.24 -14.93 -8.95
C THR A 374 -0.01 -14.10 -9.32
N ILE A 375 -0.01 -13.48 -10.50
CA ILE A 375 1.10 -12.60 -10.95
C ILE A 375 1.20 -11.38 -10.03
N THR A 376 0.08 -10.70 -9.76
CA THR A 376 0.07 -9.54 -8.84
C THR A 376 0.42 -9.93 -7.41
N GLY A 377 -0.01 -11.10 -6.94
CA GLY A 377 0.39 -11.64 -5.64
C GLY A 377 1.89 -11.91 -5.55
N THR A 378 2.49 -12.49 -6.59
CA THR A 378 3.94 -12.72 -6.68
C THR A 378 4.72 -11.39 -6.72
N MET A 379 4.25 -10.43 -7.51
CA MET A 379 4.79 -9.06 -7.54
C MET A 379 4.75 -8.42 -6.16
N ASN A 380 3.62 -8.51 -5.45
CA ASN A 380 3.46 -7.94 -4.12
C ASN A 380 4.34 -8.64 -3.07
N PHE A 381 4.44 -9.97 -3.13
CA PHE A 381 5.34 -10.73 -2.27
C PHE A 381 6.80 -10.29 -2.45
N ALA A 382 7.29 -10.22 -3.70
CA ALA A 382 8.65 -9.78 -4.00
C ALA A 382 8.92 -8.35 -3.51
N SER A 383 7.95 -7.45 -3.68
CA SER A 383 7.99 -6.07 -3.18
C SER A 383 8.08 -5.99 -1.65
N ASN A 384 7.31 -6.81 -0.93
CA ASN A 384 7.38 -6.84 0.53
C ASN A 384 8.70 -7.44 1.04
N MET A 385 9.27 -8.42 0.33
CA MET A 385 10.64 -8.89 0.59
C MET A 385 11.67 -7.78 0.39
N THR A 386 11.50 -6.98 -0.67
CA THR A 386 12.35 -5.79 -0.90
C THR A 386 12.18 -4.77 0.24
N ALA A 387 10.95 -4.48 0.66
CA ALA A 387 10.66 -3.58 1.78
C ALA A 387 11.25 -4.09 3.12
N ALA A 388 11.41 -5.41 3.28
CA ALA A 388 12.07 -6.00 4.44
C ALA A 388 13.60 -5.83 4.42
N ILE A 389 14.19 -5.92 3.24
CA ILE A 389 15.66 -5.86 3.07
C ILE A 389 16.18 -4.42 3.03
N VAL A 390 15.46 -3.51 2.37
CA VAL A 390 15.88 -2.11 2.13
C VAL A 390 16.23 -1.36 3.42
N PRO A 391 15.42 -1.37 4.49
CA PRO A 391 15.78 -0.66 5.71
C PRO A 391 17.10 -1.14 6.33
N ILE A 392 17.42 -2.42 6.23
CA ILE A 392 18.68 -3.00 6.71
C ILE A 392 19.84 -2.48 5.87
N ILE A 393 19.75 -2.57 4.53
CA ILE A 393 20.79 -2.08 3.62
C ILE A 393 21.07 -0.60 3.89
N VAL A 394 20.02 0.21 3.96
CA VAL A 394 20.16 1.67 4.20
C VAL A 394 20.73 1.95 5.58
N GLY A 395 20.32 1.21 6.62
CA GLY A 395 20.89 1.32 7.96
C GLY A 395 22.40 1.07 7.97
N PHE A 396 22.87 0.01 7.32
CA PHE A 396 24.31 -0.26 7.17
C PHE A 396 25.03 0.78 6.32
N MET A 397 24.41 1.26 5.22
CA MET A 397 25.01 2.33 4.41
C MET A 397 25.24 3.59 5.22
N ILE A 398 24.24 4.02 6.02
CA ILE A 398 24.36 5.20 6.89
C ILE A 398 25.43 4.96 7.96
N GLN A 399 25.46 3.78 8.58
CA GLN A 399 26.42 3.45 9.62
C GLN A 399 27.88 3.46 9.11
N TRP A 400 28.13 2.92 7.89
CA TRP A 400 29.48 2.87 7.33
C TRP A 400 29.96 4.20 6.75
N THR A 401 29.03 4.99 6.19
CA THR A 401 29.38 6.26 5.53
C THR A 401 29.24 7.49 6.45
N GLY A 402 28.53 7.34 7.56
CA GLY A 402 28.17 8.47 8.44
C GLY A 402 27.25 9.51 7.77
N SER A 403 26.63 9.16 6.62
CA SER A 403 25.90 10.12 5.79
C SER A 403 24.65 9.52 5.14
N TYR A 404 23.60 10.31 5.07
CA TYR A 404 22.38 9.97 4.31
C TYR A 404 22.57 10.09 2.79
N TYR A 405 23.66 10.69 2.32
CA TYR A 405 23.93 10.84 0.88
C TYR A 405 23.94 9.50 0.15
N ALA A 406 24.65 8.50 0.68
CA ALA A 406 24.70 7.16 0.09
C ALA A 406 23.32 6.51 0.02
N ALA A 407 22.48 6.66 1.05
CA ALA A 407 21.11 6.17 1.08
C ALA A 407 20.24 6.83 -0.01
N MET A 408 20.33 8.14 -0.15
CA MET A 408 19.59 8.87 -1.19
C MET A 408 20.06 8.48 -2.60
N MET A 409 21.37 8.29 -2.81
CA MET A 409 21.90 7.80 -4.09
C MET A 409 21.43 6.37 -4.40
N PHE A 410 21.31 5.51 -3.39
CA PHE A 410 20.74 4.18 -3.55
C PHE A 410 19.26 4.26 -4.02
N PHE A 411 18.45 5.14 -3.45
CA PHE A 411 17.06 5.33 -3.91
C PHE A 411 16.98 5.91 -5.33
N ALA A 412 17.85 6.88 -5.67
CA ALA A 412 17.92 7.43 -7.02
C ALA A 412 18.34 6.35 -8.04
N THR A 413 19.26 5.45 -7.69
CA THR A 413 19.64 4.31 -8.53
C THR A 413 18.50 3.31 -8.68
N ALA A 414 17.75 3.05 -7.61
CA ALA A 414 16.54 2.21 -7.68
C ALA A 414 15.48 2.82 -8.61
N ALA A 415 15.34 4.15 -8.67
CA ALA A 415 14.45 4.80 -9.62
C ALA A 415 14.88 4.58 -11.08
N ILE A 416 16.19 4.49 -11.36
CA ILE A 416 16.69 4.10 -12.70
C ILE A 416 16.29 2.64 -13.01
N GLY A 417 16.45 1.71 -12.06
CA GLY A 417 15.99 0.32 -12.19
C GLY A 417 14.49 0.24 -12.44
N TYR A 418 13.70 1.06 -11.75
CA TYR A 418 12.26 1.18 -11.97
C TYR A 418 11.94 1.66 -13.40
N LEU A 419 12.66 2.66 -13.92
CA LEU A 419 12.51 3.13 -15.29
C LEU A 419 12.82 2.01 -16.30
N ILE A 420 13.98 1.37 -16.17
CA ILE A 420 14.43 0.31 -17.09
C ILE A 420 13.41 -0.82 -17.14
N CYS A 421 13.01 -1.35 -15.97
CA CYS A 421 12.03 -2.42 -15.88
C CYS A 421 10.68 -2.01 -16.48
N SER A 422 10.22 -0.77 -16.22
CA SER A 422 8.98 -0.26 -16.79
C SER A 422 9.00 -0.21 -18.31
N MET A 423 10.14 0.17 -18.91
CA MET A 423 10.30 0.23 -20.36
C MET A 423 10.43 -1.13 -21.03
N LEU A 424 10.84 -2.16 -20.29
CA LEU A 424 10.90 -3.54 -20.77
C LEU A 424 9.52 -4.22 -20.87
N ILE A 425 8.48 -3.67 -20.24
CA ILE A 425 7.12 -4.21 -20.34
C ILE A 425 6.56 -3.97 -21.74
N ASN A 426 6.36 -5.02 -22.51
CA ASN A 426 5.81 -4.92 -23.85
C ASN A 426 4.29 -5.13 -23.83
N PHE A 427 3.53 -4.04 -23.94
CA PHE A 427 2.06 -4.07 -23.94
C PHE A 427 1.44 -4.64 -25.21
N ASN A 428 2.24 -4.93 -26.25
CA ASN A 428 1.78 -5.58 -27.49
C ASN A 428 1.95 -7.11 -27.44
N ARG A 429 2.62 -7.66 -26.42
CA ARG A 429 2.78 -9.09 -26.23
C ARG A 429 1.90 -9.58 -25.07
N PRO A 430 0.93 -10.45 -25.34
CA PRO A 430 0.13 -11.02 -24.26
C PRO A 430 1.01 -11.88 -23.32
N MET A 431 0.66 -11.89 -22.04
CA MET A 431 1.24 -12.78 -21.03
C MET A 431 0.61 -14.19 -21.08
N ALA A 432 -0.39 -14.41 -21.94
CA ALA A 432 -1.01 -15.73 -22.09
C ALA A 432 0.02 -16.73 -22.61
N LEU A 433 0.08 -17.91 -21.98
CA LEU A 433 0.79 -19.07 -22.54
C LEU A 433 0.00 -19.51 -23.77
N LYS A 434 0.69 -19.85 -24.85
CA LYS A 434 0.05 -20.58 -25.95
C LYS A 434 -0.41 -21.91 -25.33
N GLU A 435 -1.70 -22.17 -25.36
CA GLU A 435 -2.20 -23.51 -25.13
C GLU A 435 -1.62 -24.37 -26.27
N ASP A 436 -0.83 -25.39 -25.91
CA ASP A 436 -0.34 -26.41 -26.83
C ASP A 436 -1.50 -27.29 -27.35
#